data_e540c5a203af1379434201ca5914a0b2
#
_entry.id   e540c5a203af1379434201ca5914a0b2
#
_cell.length_a   1.000
_cell.length_b   1.000
_cell.length_c   1.000
_cell.angle_alpha   90.00
_cell.angle_beta   90.00
_cell.angle_gamma   90.00
#
_symmetry.space_group_name_H-M   'P 1'
#
loop_
_entity.id
_entity.type
_entity.pdbx_description
1 polymer ?
#
loop_
_entity_poly.entity_id
_entity_poly.type
_entity_poly.pdbx_seq_one_letter_code
_entity_poly.pdbx_strand_id
1 'polypeptide(L)'
;MYKIVKKRVLNPTVMLMDIDAPFIAKKAEPGQFIILRVDAEGERIPLTIADFDREKGTVTIIFQVVGKTTKALSGLEEGDFLQDFVGPLGVASHVDGLKKVAVVGGGVGSAIAYPIAKKLHNMGADVDVIVGFRNKDLVILEDEFKAASSRLFMMTDDGSYGEKGLVTNALENLIKEGNEYDEVIAIGPLVMMKFVCELTKKYNVKTMVSMNPIMIDGTGMCGGCRLTVGGKVKFACVDGPDFDGHEVDFDEAMSRASMYKDFERHAYEEQCNLMKKGEK
;
A
#
# COMPACT_ATOMS: atom_id res chain seq x y z
N MET A 1 19.83 -7.95 -12.41
CA MET A 1 19.90 -6.93 -11.34
C MET A 1 19.21 -5.67 -11.82
N TYR A 2 18.52 -4.96 -10.92
CA TYR A 2 17.68 -3.80 -11.23
C TYR A 2 18.24 -2.57 -10.52
N LYS A 3 18.54 -1.52 -11.29
CA LYS A 3 19.25 -0.33 -10.78
C LYS A 3 18.28 0.61 -10.07
N ILE A 4 18.68 1.14 -8.92
CA ILE A 4 18.01 2.25 -8.25
C ILE A 4 18.42 3.54 -8.94
N VAL A 5 17.47 4.24 -9.57
CA VAL A 5 17.76 5.47 -10.33
C VAL A 5 17.39 6.73 -9.57
N LYS A 6 16.59 6.59 -8.50
CA LYS A 6 16.22 7.68 -7.60
C LYS A 6 15.91 7.16 -6.21
N LYS A 7 16.29 7.91 -5.19
CA LYS A 7 15.90 7.68 -3.79
C LYS A 7 15.42 8.98 -3.16
N ARG A 8 14.32 8.94 -2.43
CA ARG A 8 13.78 10.06 -1.66
C ARG A 8 13.29 9.58 -0.29
N VAL A 9 13.74 10.24 0.75
CA VAL A 9 13.20 10.06 2.10
C VAL A 9 11.92 10.87 2.21
N LEU A 10 10.79 10.22 2.43
CA LEU A 10 9.48 10.88 2.56
C LEU A 10 9.23 11.32 4.00
N ASN A 11 9.62 10.49 4.96
CA ASN A 11 9.63 10.78 6.39
C ASN A 11 10.67 9.87 7.08
N PRO A 12 10.89 9.96 8.41
CA PRO A 12 11.93 9.19 9.09
C PRO A 12 11.88 7.67 8.89
N THR A 13 10.73 7.12 8.50
CA THR A 13 10.52 5.68 8.35
C THR A 13 10.07 5.24 6.95
N VAL A 14 9.77 6.18 6.05
CA VAL A 14 9.23 5.86 4.71
C VAL A 14 10.15 6.38 3.63
N MET A 15 10.51 5.48 2.71
CA MET A 15 11.38 5.73 1.57
C MET A 15 10.62 5.55 0.26
N LEU A 16 10.99 6.34 -0.73
CA LEU A 16 10.60 6.19 -2.13
C LEU A 16 11.83 5.84 -2.95
N MET A 17 11.72 4.86 -3.83
CA MET A 17 12.74 4.52 -4.81
C MET A 17 12.13 4.33 -6.19
N ASP A 18 12.79 4.88 -7.22
CA ASP A 18 12.50 4.57 -8.63
C ASP A 18 13.51 3.54 -9.11
N ILE A 19 12.99 2.46 -9.67
CA ILE A 19 13.77 1.30 -10.12
C ILE A 19 13.72 1.22 -11.65
N ASP A 20 14.87 1.09 -12.30
CA ASP A 20 14.96 0.83 -13.73
C ASP A 20 14.44 -0.58 -14.04
N ALA A 21 13.22 -0.66 -14.56
CA ALA A 21 12.48 -1.89 -14.82
C ALA A 21 11.53 -1.75 -16.03
N PRO A 22 12.04 -1.49 -17.25
CA PRO A 22 11.22 -1.09 -18.40
C PRO A 22 10.18 -2.13 -18.81
N PHE A 23 10.46 -3.41 -18.66
CA PHE A 23 9.50 -4.48 -19.00
C PHE A 23 8.32 -4.52 -18.01
N ILE A 24 8.56 -4.16 -16.75
CA ILE A 24 7.52 -4.08 -15.72
C ILE A 24 6.74 -2.77 -15.89
N ALA A 25 7.43 -1.63 -16.02
CA ALA A 25 6.81 -0.32 -16.21
C ALA A 25 5.85 -0.28 -17.40
N LYS A 26 6.21 -0.95 -18.50
CA LYS A 26 5.37 -1.06 -19.71
C LYS A 26 4.01 -1.69 -19.45
N LYS A 27 3.93 -2.65 -18.51
CA LYS A 27 2.73 -3.48 -18.25
C LYS A 27 2.05 -3.16 -16.92
N ALA A 28 2.70 -2.34 -16.09
CA ALA A 28 2.19 -2.00 -14.77
C ALA A 28 0.86 -1.25 -14.84
N GLU A 29 -0.05 -1.61 -13.94
CA GLU A 29 -1.33 -0.95 -13.70
C GLU A 29 -1.51 -0.72 -12.18
N PRO A 30 -2.30 0.29 -11.76
CA PRO A 30 -2.63 0.50 -10.36
C PRO A 30 -3.22 -0.75 -9.69
N GLY A 31 -2.89 -0.95 -8.40
CA GLY A 31 -3.30 -2.12 -7.63
C GLY A 31 -2.34 -3.31 -7.74
N GLN A 32 -1.47 -3.34 -8.74
CA GLN A 32 -0.47 -4.39 -8.89
C GLN A 32 0.75 -4.16 -7.99
N PHE A 33 1.51 -5.22 -7.77
CA PHE A 33 2.70 -5.21 -6.91
C PHE A 33 3.88 -5.92 -7.60
N ILE A 34 5.04 -5.80 -6.99
CA ILE A 34 6.25 -6.54 -7.34
C ILE A 34 6.70 -7.39 -6.14
N ILE A 35 7.51 -8.41 -6.41
CA ILE A 35 8.31 -9.06 -5.39
C ILE A 35 9.77 -8.72 -5.65
N LEU A 36 10.44 -8.19 -4.64
CA LEU A 36 11.87 -7.89 -4.71
C LEU A 36 12.68 -8.75 -3.74
N ARG A 37 13.97 -8.85 -4.04
CA ARG A 37 15.00 -9.37 -3.17
C ARG A 37 16.21 -8.43 -3.22
N VAL A 38 16.69 -8.03 -2.05
CA VAL A 38 17.77 -7.02 -1.95
C VAL A 38 19.10 -7.61 -2.44
N ASP A 39 19.47 -8.79 -1.96
CA ASP A 39 20.71 -9.49 -2.28
C ASP A 39 20.47 -11.00 -2.45
N ALA A 40 21.53 -11.78 -2.70
CA ALA A 40 21.44 -13.21 -2.98
C ALA A 40 20.89 -14.04 -1.80
N GLU A 41 21.09 -13.59 -0.57
CA GLU A 41 20.62 -14.23 0.66
C GLU A 41 19.35 -13.57 1.24
N GLY A 42 18.91 -12.47 0.62
CA GLY A 42 17.76 -11.69 1.05
C GLY A 42 16.44 -12.41 0.90
N GLU A 43 15.52 -12.07 1.78
CA GLU A 43 14.13 -12.53 1.70
C GLU A 43 13.40 -11.89 0.52
N ARG A 44 12.41 -12.58 0.01
CA ARG A 44 11.48 -12.06 -1.00
C ARG A 44 10.36 -11.31 -0.29
N ILE A 45 10.17 -10.03 -0.61
CA ILE A 45 9.09 -9.23 -0.05
C ILE A 45 8.22 -8.63 -1.16
N PRO A 46 6.88 -8.57 -0.96
CA PRO A 46 5.97 -7.89 -1.86
C PRO A 46 5.98 -6.39 -1.55
N LEU A 47 6.02 -5.56 -2.59
CA LEU A 47 5.76 -4.13 -2.48
C LEU A 47 4.84 -3.70 -3.60
N THR A 48 3.84 -2.90 -3.29
CA THR A 48 2.92 -2.37 -4.29
C THR A 48 3.63 -1.38 -5.20
N ILE A 49 3.27 -1.38 -6.48
CA ILE A 49 3.71 -0.39 -7.45
C ILE A 49 3.00 0.93 -7.11
N ALA A 50 3.73 1.88 -6.54
CA ALA A 50 3.21 3.18 -6.12
C ALA A 50 3.06 4.16 -7.31
N ASP A 51 3.90 4.04 -8.33
CA ASP A 51 3.79 4.74 -9.60
C ASP A 51 4.67 4.05 -10.66
N PHE A 52 4.53 4.45 -11.91
CA PHE A 52 5.38 3.98 -12.99
C PHE A 52 5.44 5.01 -14.11
N ASP A 53 6.59 5.07 -14.79
CA ASP A 53 6.82 5.91 -15.96
C ASP A 53 7.20 5.01 -17.15
N ARG A 54 6.27 4.89 -18.11
CA ARG A 54 6.45 4.01 -19.28
C ARG A 54 7.50 4.55 -20.26
N GLU A 55 7.72 5.86 -20.29
CA GLU A 55 8.70 6.49 -21.19
C GLU A 55 10.12 6.33 -20.64
N LYS A 56 10.29 6.57 -19.33
CA LYS A 56 11.57 6.36 -18.66
C LYS A 56 11.86 4.89 -18.34
N GLY A 57 10.84 4.02 -18.38
CA GLY A 57 10.97 2.61 -18.02
C GLY A 57 11.19 2.39 -16.52
N THR A 58 10.67 3.26 -15.67
CA THR A 58 10.86 3.17 -14.22
C THR A 58 9.60 2.74 -13.48
N VAL A 59 9.80 2.01 -12.38
CA VAL A 59 8.75 1.64 -11.42
C VAL A 59 9.10 2.26 -10.08
N THR A 60 8.13 2.97 -9.48
CA THR A 60 8.27 3.58 -8.16
C THR A 60 7.73 2.63 -7.10
N ILE A 61 8.54 2.37 -6.09
CA ILE A 61 8.14 1.70 -4.85
C ILE A 61 8.22 2.67 -3.68
N ILE A 62 7.25 2.58 -2.76
CA ILE A 62 7.25 3.31 -1.49
C ILE A 62 7.08 2.28 -0.39
N PHE A 63 7.99 2.30 0.57
CA PHE A 63 7.99 1.31 1.64
C PHE A 63 8.34 1.93 3.00
N GLN A 64 7.80 1.32 4.04
CA GLN A 64 8.14 1.66 5.43
C GLN A 64 9.21 0.72 5.95
N VAL A 65 10.18 1.27 6.66
CA VAL A 65 11.25 0.52 7.33
C VAL A 65 10.70 -0.08 8.62
N VAL A 66 10.29 -1.35 8.55
CA VAL A 66 9.63 -2.06 9.66
C VAL A 66 10.30 -3.38 10.03
N GLY A 67 11.15 -3.95 9.17
CA GLY A 67 11.79 -5.25 9.37
C GLY A 67 13.18 -5.30 8.76
N LYS A 68 13.84 -6.47 8.90
CA LYS A 68 15.20 -6.72 8.43
C LYS A 68 15.39 -6.33 6.96
N THR A 69 14.54 -6.85 6.08
CA THR A 69 14.67 -6.64 4.63
C THR A 69 14.44 -5.18 4.23
N THR A 70 13.41 -4.52 4.80
CA THR A 70 13.15 -3.09 4.51
C THR A 70 14.24 -2.19 5.11
N LYS A 71 14.91 -2.60 6.19
CA LYS A 71 16.08 -1.90 6.72
C LYS A 71 17.28 -2.03 5.78
N ALA A 72 17.57 -3.23 5.27
CA ALA A 72 18.61 -3.44 4.27
C ALA A 72 18.34 -2.62 2.99
N LEU A 73 17.09 -2.68 2.48
CA LEU A 73 16.65 -1.90 1.33
C LEU A 73 16.85 -0.40 1.54
N SER A 74 16.50 0.13 2.71
CA SER A 74 16.67 1.56 3.03
C SER A 74 18.12 2.04 3.05
N GLY A 75 19.08 1.12 3.19
CA GLY A 75 20.52 1.39 3.16
C GLY A 75 21.12 1.50 1.77
N LEU A 76 20.39 1.08 0.73
CA LEU A 76 20.85 1.22 -0.65
C LEU A 76 20.68 2.66 -1.15
N GLU A 77 21.55 3.07 -2.06
CA GLU A 77 21.58 4.43 -2.61
C GLU A 77 21.33 4.44 -4.13
N GLU A 78 21.15 5.61 -4.70
CA GLU A 78 21.07 5.79 -6.14
C GLU A 78 22.33 5.24 -6.82
N GLY A 79 22.14 4.39 -7.81
CA GLY A 79 23.21 3.67 -8.50
C GLY A 79 23.40 2.24 -8.03
N ASP A 80 22.93 1.87 -6.84
CA ASP A 80 22.95 0.51 -6.34
C ASP A 80 21.95 -0.39 -7.10
N PHE A 81 22.03 -1.69 -6.86
CA PHE A 81 21.24 -2.70 -7.58
C PHE A 81 20.50 -3.61 -6.61
N LEU A 82 19.24 -3.93 -6.96
CA LEU A 82 18.48 -5.03 -6.39
C LEU A 82 18.80 -6.33 -7.12
N GLN A 83 18.83 -7.43 -6.36
CA GLN A 83 19.06 -8.76 -6.92
C GLN A 83 17.91 -9.21 -7.83
N ASP A 84 16.69 -9.16 -7.31
CA ASP A 84 15.48 -9.52 -8.04
C ASP A 84 14.42 -8.42 -7.91
N PHE A 85 13.64 -8.24 -9.00
CA PHE A 85 12.50 -7.33 -9.05
C PHE A 85 11.50 -7.93 -10.06
N VAL A 86 10.50 -8.64 -9.57
CA VAL A 86 9.61 -9.49 -10.38
C VAL A 86 8.21 -8.90 -10.37
N GLY A 87 7.65 -8.68 -11.55
CA GLY A 87 6.29 -8.12 -11.71
C GLY A 87 5.99 -7.74 -13.16
N PRO A 88 4.86 -7.02 -13.39
CA PRO A 88 3.83 -6.77 -12.39
C PRO A 88 3.10 -8.05 -11.99
N LEU A 89 2.72 -8.17 -10.73
CA LEU A 89 1.99 -9.28 -10.14
C LEU A 89 0.63 -8.81 -9.62
N GLY A 90 -0.28 -9.74 -9.40
CA GLY A 90 -1.65 -9.45 -8.97
C GLY A 90 -2.53 -8.94 -10.10
N VAL A 91 -3.81 -8.78 -9.77
CA VAL A 91 -4.83 -8.22 -10.67
C VAL A 91 -4.85 -6.70 -10.53
N ALA A 92 -4.96 -5.99 -11.64
CA ALA A 92 -5.11 -4.54 -11.62
C ALA A 92 -6.45 -4.13 -10.98
N SER A 93 -6.47 -3.00 -10.28
CA SER A 93 -7.69 -2.46 -9.68
C SER A 93 -8.75 -2.15 -10.74
N HIS A 94 -9.96 -2.65 -10.53
CA HIS A 94 -11.10 -2.39 -11.40
C HIS A 94 -11.75 -1.05 -11.04
N VAL A 95 -11.39 -0.02 -11.79
CA VAL A 95 -11.88 1.36 -11.54
C VAL A 95 -12.69 1.93 -12.73
N ASP A 96 -12.88 1.14 -13.78
CA ASP A 96 -13.55 1.59 -14.99
C ASP A 96 -15.04 1.87 -14.74
N GLY A 97 -15.51 3.01 -15.24
CA GLY A 97 -16.91 3.42 -15.14
C GLY A 97 -17.32 4.06 -13.81
N LEU A 98 -16.43 4.10 -12.81
CA LEU A 98 -16.67 4.80 -11.56
C LEU A 98 -16.62 6.32 -11.79
N LYS A 99 -17.60 7.06 -11.24
CA LYS A 99 -17.76 8.51 -11.43
C LYS A 99 -17.46 9.30 -10.17
N LYS A 100 -17.87 8.80 -9.01
CA LYS A 100 -17.61 9.41 -7.71
C LYS A 100 -17.09 8.38 -6.72
N VAL A 101 -15.86 8.56 -6.25
CA VAL A 101 -15.14 7.57 -5.44
C VAL A 101 -14.50 8.24 -4.24
N ALA A 102 -14.61 7.59 -3.07
CA ALA A 102 -13.78 7.94 -1.92
C ALA A 102 -12.59 6.98 -1.83
N VAL A 103 -11.38 7.52 -1.89
CA VAL A 103 -10.14 6.76 -1.73
C VAL A 103 -9.57 7.03 -0.34
N VAL A 104 -9.55 5.99 0.51
CA VAL A 104 -9.18 6.08 1.93
C VAL A 104 -7.83 5.41 2.15
N GLY A 105 -6.83 6.18 2.56
CA GLY A 105 -5.47 5.72 2.83
C GLY A 105 -5.09 5.82 4.31
N GLY A 106 -4.37 4.83 4.83
CA GLY A 106 -3.86 4.84 6.22
C GLY A 106 -2.35 4.64 6.32
N GLY A 107 -1.62 5.59 6.89
CA GLY A 107 -0.18 5.52 7.03
C GLY A 107 0.53 5.29 5.70
N VAL A 108 1.44 4.30 5.61
CA VAL A 108 2.10 3.93 4.35
C VAL A 108 1.13 3.39 3.29
N GLY A 109 -0.05 2.89 3.69
CA GLY A 109 -1.11 2.47 2.75
C GLY A 109 -1.59 3.61 1.85
N SER A 110 -1.42 4.87 2.26
CA SER A 110 -1.68 6.04 1.40
C SER A 110 -0.84 5.99 0.12
N ALA A 111 0.41 5.53 0.18
CA ALA A 111 1.27 5.38 -1.01
C ALA A 111 0.73 4.33 -2.00
N ILE A 112 0.00 3.34 -1.51
CA ILE A 112 -0.66 2.30 -2.30
C ILE A 112 -1.98 2.83 -2.89
N ALA A 113 -2.69 3.68 -2.17
CA ALA A 113 -3.91 4.33 -2.60
C ALA A 113 -3.67 5.38 -3.72
N TYR A 114 -2.49 6.00 -3.73
CA TYR A 114 -2.14 7.07 -4.66
C TYR A 114 -2.30 6.70 -6.15
N PRO A 115 -1.73 5.59 -6.67
CA PRO A 115 -1.86 5.28 -8.10
C PRO A 115 -3.31 5.04 -8.53
N ILE A 116 -4.16 4.55 -7.64
CA ILE A 116 -5.59 4.35 -7.90
C ILE A 116 -6.31 5.70 -7.96
N ALA A 117 -6.08 6.59 -6.99
CA ALA A 117 -6.63 7.94 -6.99
C ALA A 117 -6.22 8.71 -8.25
N LYS A 118 -4.93 8.66 -8.61
CA LYS A 118 -4.36 9.27 -9.83
C LYS A 118 -5.04 8.75 -11.11
N LYS A 119 -5.24 7.44 -11.23
CA LYS A 119 -5.93 6.84 -12.38
C LYS A 119 -7.37 7.30 -12.48
N LEU A 120 -8.13 7.23 -11.39
CA LEU A 120 -9.52 7.68 -11.32
C LEU A 120 -9.66 9.16 -11.71
N HIS A 121 -8.85 10.03 -11.10
CA HIS A 121 -8.85 11.46 -11.38
C HIS A 121 -8.51 11.76 -12.85
N ASN A 122 -7.51 11.08 -13.42
CA ASN A 122 -7.14 11.22 -14.83
C ASN A 122 -8.23 10.72 -15.80
N MET A 123 -9.08 9.79 -15.37
CA MET A 123 -10.26 9.34 -16.11
C MET A 123 -11.45 10.29 -15.99
N GLY A 124 -11.34 11.36 -15.19
CA GLY A 124 -12.38 12.38 -14.99
C GLY A 124 -13.39 12.03 -13.88
N ALA A 125 -13.09 11.07 -13.03
CA ALA A 125 -13.92 10.79 -11.87
C ALA A 125 -13.79 11.89 -10.80
N ASP A 126 -14.85 12.13 -10.04
CA ASP A 126 -14.85 12.96 -8.83
C ASP A 126 -14.27 12.13 -7.68
N VAL A 127 -13.04 12.44 -7.26
CA VAL A 127 -12.27 11.65 -6.30
C VAL A 127 -12.08 12.43 -5.01
N ASP A 128 -12.70 11.96 -3.94
CA ASP A 128 -12.43 12.41 -2.58
C ASP A 128 -11.34 11.52 -1.96
N VAL A 129 -10.19 12.10 -1.68
CA VAL A 129 -9.09 11.39 -1.01
C VAL A 129 -9.11 11.71 0.47
N ILE A 130 -9.14 10.68 1.31
CA ILE A 130 -9.09 10.76 2.77
C ILE A 130 -7.87 9.99 3.24
N VAL A 131 -6.85 10.68 3.75
CA VAL A 131 -5.62 10.03 4.23
C VAL A 131 -5.39 10.32 5.70
N GLY A 132 -5.05 9.26 6.45
CA GLY A 132 -4.86 9.31 7.90
C GLY A 132 -3.45 8.93 8.32
N PHE A 133 -2.90 9.71 9.26
CA PHE A 133 -1.60 9.51 9.87
C PHE A 133 -1.67 9.67 11.38
N ARG A 134 -0.69 9.17 12.12
CA ARG A 134 -0.66 9.38 13.59
C ARG A 134 -0.39 10.83 13.96
N ASN A 135 0.51 11.49 13.22
CA ASN A 135 0.91 12.88 13.43
C ASN A 135 1.48 13.49 12.15
N LYS A 136 1.78 14.79 12.20
CA LYS A 136 2.33 15.57 11.08
C LYS A 136 3.62 14.99 10.49
N ASP A 137 4.52 14.46 11.32
CA ASP A 137 5.84 13.99 10.87
C ASP A 137 5.76 12.73 10.00
N LEU A 138 4.61 12.04 10.03
CA LEU A 138 4.35 10.84 9.24
C LEU A 138 3.59 11.11 7.95
N VAL A 139 3.18 12.35 7.68
CA VAL A 139 2.48 12.73 6.45
C VAL A 139 3.37 12.51 5.23
N ILE A 140 2.81 11.88 4.19
CA ILE A 140 3.49 11.64 2.92
C ILE A 140 2.58 12.00 1.75
N LEU A 141 3.17 12.34 0.60
CA LEU A 141 2.50 12.50 -0.71
C LEU A 141 1.36 13.54 -0.73
N GLU A 142 1.39 14.56 0.12
CA GLU A 142 0.32 15.57 0.16
C GLU A 142 0.14 16.29 -1.17
N ASP A 143 1.25 16.75 -1.77
CA ASP A 143 1.19 17.49 -3.05
C ASP A 143 0.76 16.58 -4.20
N GLU A 144 1.24 15.33 -4.19
CA GLU A 144 0.84 14.31 -5.14
C GLU A 144 -0.67 14.01 -5.04
N PHE A 145 -1.22 13.91 -3.85
CA PHE A 145 -2.66 13.71 -3.65
C PHE A 145 -3.49 14.94 -4.02
N LYS A 146 -3.03 16.16 -3.74
CA LYS A 146 -3.70 17.38 -4.20
C LYS A 146 -3.86 17.40 -5.72
N ALA A 147 -2.87 16.90 -6.45
CA ALA A 147 -2.90 16.83 -7.90
C ALA A 147 -3.72 15.64 -8.45
N ALA A 148 -4.05 14.66 -7.61
CA ALA A 148 -4.72 13.41 -7.98
C ALA A 148 -6.12 13.27 -7.35
N SER A 149 -6.73 14.35 -6.90
CA SER A 149 -8.05 14.34 -6.25
C SER A 149 -8.85 15.60 -6.55
N SER A 150 -10.18 15.49 -6.46
CA SER A 150 -11.08 16.65 -6.47
C SER A 150 -11.06 17.36 -5.11
N ARG A 151 -11.02 16.57 -4.03
CA ARG A 151 -10.87 17.06 -2.64
C ARG A 151 -9.93 16.16 -1.86
N LEU A 152 -9.11 16.77 -1.00
CA LEU A 152 -8.17 16.06 -0.13
C LEU A 152 -8.47 16.35 1.35
N PHE A 153 -8.67 15.32 2.12
CA PHE A 153 -8.89 15.35 3.57
C PHE A 153 -7.70 14.70 4.28
N MET A 154 -6.93 15.53 4.98
CA MET A 154 -5.78 15.08 5.76
C MET A 154 -6.19 14.93 7.21
N MET A 155 -6.08 13.70 7.76
CA MET A 155 -6.44 13.38 9.13
C MET A 155 -5.18 13.05 9.95
N THR A 156 -5.12 13.53 11.19
CA THR A 156 -4.11 13.06 12.15
C THR A 156 -4.75 12.69 13.48
N ASP A 157 -4.28 11.58 14.09
CA ASP A 157 -4.83 11.08 15.34
C ASP A 157 -4.67 12.11 16.47
N ASP A 158 -3.53 12.80 16.51
CA ASP A 158 -3.19 13.79 17.55
C ASP A 158 -3.66 15.22 17.22
N GLY A 159 -4.10 15.50 15.98
CA GLY A 159 -4.51 16.82 15.52
C GLY A 159 -3.35 17.77 15.22
N SER A 160 -2.13 17.25 15.06
CA SER A 160 -0.94 18.08 14.76
C SER A 160 -0.93 18.61 13.33
N TYR A 161 -1.75 18.03 12.43
CA TYR A 161 -1.90 18.46 11.03
C TYR A 161 -3.27 18.06 10.45
N GLY A 162 -3.81 18.92 9.56
CA GLY A 162 -5.14 18.69 8.98
C GLY A 162 -6.24 18.67 10.05
N GLU A 163 -7.16 17.72 9.93
CA GLU A 163 -8.23 17.53 10.89
C GLU A 163 -7.87 16.46 11.91
N LYS A 164 -8.26 16.68 13.18
CA LYS A 164 -8.07 15.67 14.23
C LYS A 164 -9.12 14.58 14.12
N GLY A 165 -8.68 13.33 14.05
CA GLY A 165 -9.57 12.19 14.07
C GLY A 165 -9.15 11.06 13.13
N LEU A 166 -10.03 10.08 12.99
CA LEU A 166 -9.82 8.91 12.13
C LEU A 166 -10.39 9.14 10.73
N VAL A 167 -9.86 8.46 9.74
CA VAL A 167 -10.38 8.49 8.36
C VAL A 167 -11.86 8.07 8.26
N THR A 168 -12.32 7.19 9.16
CA THR A 168 -13.72 6.79 9.26
C THR A 168 -14.64 7.93 9.67
N ASN A 169 -14.18 8.87 10.50
CA ASN A 169 -14.97 10.04 10.89
C ASN A 169 -15.17 10.96 9.69
N ALA A 170 -14.09 11.27 8.95
CA ALA A 170 -14.18 12.09 7.74
C ALA A 170 -15.08 11.44 6.68
N LEU A 171 -14.91 10.14 6.41
CA LEU A 171 -15.76 9.40 5.47
C LEU A 171 -17.24 9.42 5.88
N GLU A 172 -17.54 9.19 7.16
CA GLU A 172 -18.92 9.19 7.65
C GLU A 172 -19.57 10.58 7.53
N ASN A 173 -18.81 11.66 7.82
CA ASN A 173 -19.30 13.02 7.65
C ASN A 173 -19.62 13.31 6.18
N LEU A 174 -18.75 12.94 5.26
CA LEU A 174 -18.97 13.12 3.83
C LEU A 174 -20.23 12.38 3.34
N ILE A 175 -20.45 11.15 3.79
CA ILE A 175 -21.66 10.39 3.45
C ILE A 175 -22.91 11.09 4.04
N LYS A 176 -22.86 11.55 5.29
CA LYS A 176 -23.98 12.26 5.94
C LYS A 176 -24.28 13.63 5.29
N GLU A 177 -23.31 14.26 4.69
CA GLU A 177 -23.46 15.49 3.88
C GLU A 177 -24.14 15.23 2.53
N GLY A 178 -24.46 13.98 2.20
CA GLY A 178 -25.16 13.61 0.97
C GLY A 178 -24.24 13.25 -0.19
N ASN A 179 -22.96 12.99 0.07
CA ASN A 179 -22.10 12.47 -0.99
C ASN A 179 -22.44 10.99 -1.25
N GLU A 180 -22.92 10.70 -2.44
CA GLU A 180 -23.20 9.36 -2.92
C GLU A 180 -21.98 8.83 -3.70
N TYR A 181 -21.31 7.82 -3.15
CA TYR A 181 -20.13 7.21 -3.77
C TYR A 181 -20.53 5.92 -4.51
N ASP A 182 -20.04 5.76 -5.72
CA ASP A 182 -20.13 4.51 -6.48
C ASP A 182 -19.36 3.39 -5.76
N GLU A 183 -18.20 3.76 -5.19
CA GLU A 183 -17.34 2.84 -4.45
C GLU A 183 -16.44 3.60 -3.46
N VAL A 184 -16.15 2.97 -2.32
CA VAL A 184 -15.09 3.37 -1.39
C VAL A 184 -13.91 2.41 -1.57
N ILE A 185 -12.71 2.94 -1.76
CA ILE A 185 -11.48 2.15 -1.88
C ILE A 185 -10.65 2.40 -0.63
N ALA A 186 -10.45 1.38 0.22
CA ALA A 186 -9.75 1.52 1.49
C ALA A 186 -8.45 0.70 1.51
N ILE A 187 -7.33 1.38 1.79
CA ILE A 187 -5.99 0.78 1.75
C ILE A 187 -5.17 1.24 2.95
N GLY A 188 -4.76 0.29 3.80
CA GLY A 188 -4.00 0.60 5.00
C GLY A 188 -3.93 -0.56 5.99
N PRO A 189 -3.77 -0.27 7.28
CA PRO A 189 -3.81 -1.30 8.32
C PRO A 189 -5.11 -2.10 8.30
N LEU A 190 -5.04 -3.43 8.50
CA LEU A 190 -6.21 -4.32 8.49
C LEU A 190 -7.34 -3.82 9.38
N VAL A 191 -7.01 -3.31 10.58
CA VAL A 191 -7.98 -2.74 11.52
C VAL A 191 -8.70 -1.54 10.92
N MET A 192 -7.98 -0.63 10.24
CA MET A 192 -8.58 0.52 9.57
C MET A 192 -9.53 0.07 8.46
N MET A 193 -9.08 -0.83 7.58
CA MET A 193 -9.91 -1.36 6.49
C MET A 193 -11.18 -2.05 7.01
N LYS A 194 -11.08 -2.85 8.09
CA LYS A 194 -12.22 -3.45 8.77
C LYS A 194 -13.26 -2.41 9.19
N PHE A 195 -12.83 -1.35 9.90
CA PHE A 195 -13.74 -0.29 10.36
C PHE A 195 -14.33 0.52 9.21
N VAL A 196 -13.57 0.78 8.13
CA VAL A 196 -14.13 1.40 6.92
C VAL A 196 -15.23 0.52 6.32
N CYS A 197 -15.01 -0.79 6.21
CA CYS A 197 -16.01 -1.74 5.70
C CYS A 197 -17.26 -1.83 6.59
N GLU A 198 -17.07 -1.86 7.91
CA GLU A 198 -18.20 -1.83 8.86
C GLU A 198 -19.02 -0.54 8.74
N LEU A 199 -18.36 0.59 8.52
CA LEU A 199 -19.02 1.87 8.30
C LEU A 199 -19.80 1.87 6.99
N THR A 200 -19.15 1.58 5.87
CA THR A 200 -19.75 1.63 4.53
C THR A 200 -20.90 0.62 4.37
N LYS A 201 -20.84 -0.51 5.06
CA LYS A 201 -21.92 -1.49 5.11
C LYS A 201 -23.20 -0.92 5.70
N LYS A 202 -23.11 -0.05 6.72
CA LYS A 202 -24.29 0.64 7.32
C LYS A 202 -24.99 1.55 6.32
N TYR A 203 -24.22 2.14 5.41
CA TYR A 203 -24.71 3.08 4.39
C TYR A 203 -24.95 2.40 3.03
N ASN A 204 -24.74 1.09 2.94
CA ASN A 204 -24.86 0.30 1.72
C ASN A 204 -23.99 0.82 0.57
N VAL A 205 -22.79 1.30 0.88
CA VAL A 205 -21.81 1.76 -0.11
C VAL A 205 -20.83 0.64 -0.40
N LYS A 206 -20.67 0.28 -1.66
CA LYS A 206 -19.71 -0.73 -2.11
C LYS A 206 -18.29 -0.36 -1.69
N THR A 207 -17.53 -1.34 -1.22
CA THR A 207 -16.18 -1.07 -0.69
C THR A 207 -15.17 -2.10 -1.16
N MET A 208 -14.12 -1.64 -1.81
CA MET A 208 -12.95 -2.43 -2.16
C MET A 208 -11.84 -2.20 -1.15
N VAL A 209 -11.11 -3.25 -0.79
CA VAL A 209 -9.93 -3.19 0.07
C VAL A 209 -8.75 -3.87 -0.61
N SER A 210 -7.55 -3.29 -0.46
CA SER A 210 -6.33 -3.90 -0.96
C SER A 210 -5.61 -4.65 0.16
N MET A 211 -5.65 -5.98 0.09
CA MET A 211 -5.16 -6.86 1.14
C MET A 211 -3.65 -7.07 1.05
N ASN A 212 -2.98 -7.06 2.20
CA ASN A 212 -1.53 -7.12 2.33
C ASN A 212 -1.04 -8.32 3.17
N PRO A 213 -1.47 -9.57 2.87
CA PRO A 213 -0.96 -10.74 3.57
C PRO A 213 0.51 -11.01 3.23
N ILE A 214 1.14 -11.88 4.01
CA ILE A 214 2.49 -12.36 3.73
C ILE A 214 2.52 -13.05 2.36
N MET A 215 3.41 -12.61 1.48
CA MET A 215 3.63 -13.19 0.14
C MET A 215 5.10 -13.55 -0.04
N ILE A 216 5.35 -14.75 -0.60
CA ILE A 216 6.71 -15.26 -0.82
C ILE A 216 6.99 -15.43 -2.31
N ASP A 217 6.15 -16.20 -3.03
CA ASP A 217 6.38 -16.45 -4.46
C ASP A 217 5.61 -15.50 -5.39
N GLY A 218 4.40 -15.09 -5.03
CA GLY A 218 3.57 -14.16 -5.81
C GLY A 218 2.82 -14.78 -6.99
N THR A 219 2.85 -16.11 -7.16
CA THR A 219 2.28 -16.82 -8.31
C THR A 219 1.17 -17.81 -7.96
N GLY A 220 0.73 -17.81 -6.70
CA GLY A 220 -0.34 -18.68 -6.20
C GLY A 220 0.11 -20.08 -5.78
N MET A 221 1.40 -20.41 -5.86
CA MET A 221 1.89 -21.76 -5.60
C MET A 221 2.11 -22.06 -4.11
N CYS A 222 2.68 -21.13 -3.35
CA CYS A 222 3.07 -21.38 -1.95
C CYS A 222 1.89 -21.31 -0.95
N GLY A 223 0.77 -20.68 -1.31
CA GLY A 223 -0.41 -20.52 -0.44
C GLY A 223 -0.20 -19.60 0.76
N GLY A 224 0.93 -18.89 0.87
CA GLY A 224 1.26 -18.00 1.98
C GLY A 224 0.25 -16.85 2.13
N CYS A 225 -0.21 -16.31 1.01
CA CYS A 225 -1.10 -15.15 0.94
C CYS A 225 -2.60 -15.51 0.94
N ARG A 226 -2.98 -16.72 1.36
CA ARG A 226 -4.39 -17.11 1.42
C ARG A 226 -5.16 -16.30 2.45
N LEU A 227 -6.41 -16.00 2.12
CA LEU A 227 -7.40 -15.35 2.97
C LEU A 227 -8.79 -15.86 2.60
N THR A 228 -9.76 -15.65 3.48
CA THR A 228 -11.16 -16.01 3.21
C THR A 228 -11.96 -14.79 2.74
N VAL A 229 -12.59 -14.90 1.57
CA VAL A 229 -13.47 -13.88 0.99
C VAL A 229 -14.77 -14.55 0.55
N GLY A 230 -15.92 -14.08 1.04
CA GLY A 230 -17.22 -14.68 0.76
C GLY A 230 -17.30 -16.17 1.13
N GLY A 231 -16.64 -16.57 2.24
CA GLY A 231 -16.57 -17.95 2.69
C GLY A 231 -15.69 -18.87 1.83
N LYS A 232 -14.94 -18.33 0.87
CA LYS A 232 -14.03 -19.09 -0.03
C LYS A 232 -12.59 -18.68 0.16
N VAL A 233 -11.68 -19.65 0.10
CA VAL A 233 -10.24 -19.38 0.12
C VAL A 233 -9.83 -18.70 -1.18
N LYS A 234 -9.12 -17.58 -1.06
CA LYS A 234 -8.52 -16.81 -2.13
C LYS A 234 -7.03 -16.63 -1.88
N PHE A 235 -6.28 -16.38 -2.94
CA PHE A 235 -4.85 -16.08 -2.87
C PHE A 235 -4.61 -14.64 -3.35
N ALA A 236 -4.26 -13.74 -2.42
CA ALA A 236 -4.14 -12.32 -2.73
C ALA A 236 -3.16 -12.02 -3.87
N CYS A 237 -2.16 -12.87 -4.10
CA CYS A 237 -1.19 -12.66 -5.16
C CYS A 237 -1.70 -12.97 -6.58
N VAL A 238 -2.78 -13.72 -6.74
CA VAL A 238 -3.33 -14.10 -8.06
C VAL A 238 -4.82 -13.79 -8.22
N ASP A 239 -5.61 -13.81 -7.12
CA ASP A 239 -7.04 -13.45 -7.14
C ASP A 239 -7.26 -11.96 -6.81
N GLY A 240 -6.25 -11.28 -6.20
CA GLY A 240 -6.29 -9.91 -5.72
C GLY A 240 -5.05 -9.12 -6.16
N PRO A 241 -4.58 -8.14 -5.38
CA PRO A 241 -4.79 -7.97 -3.92
C PRO A 241 -6.11 -7.31 -3.52
N ASP A 242 -6.88 -6.81 -4.47
CA ASP A 242 -8.12 -6.09 -4.22
C ASP A 242 -9.30 -7.04 -4.11
N PHE A 243 -10.14 -6.87 -3.07
CA PHE A 243 -11.31 -7.69 -2.80
C PHE A 243 -12.48 -6.84 -2.30
N ASP A 244 -13.70 -7.37 -2.45
CA ASP A 244 -14.89 -6.81 -1.79
C ASP A 244 -14.67 -6.85 -0.28
N GLY A 245 -14.52 -5.66 0.32
CA GLY A 245 -14.24 -5.53 1.74
C GLY A 245 -15.34 -6.03 2.65
N HIS A 246 -16.58 -6.09 2.16
CA HIS A 246 -17.70 -6.64 2.94
C HIS A 246 -17.71 -8.17 3.02
N GLU A 247 -16.91 -8.83 2.17
CA GLU A 247 -16.79 -10.29 2.09
C GLU A 247 -15.49 -10.82 2.72
N VAL A 248 -14.54 -9.94 3.07
CA VAL A 248 -13.24 -10.34 3.66
C VAL A 248 -13.42 -10.75 5.13
N ASP A 249 -12.87 -11.90 5.50
CA ASP A 249 -12.69 -12.28 6.90
C ASP A 249 -11.46 -11.57 7.50
N PHE A 250 -11.70 -10.38 8.06
CA PHE A 250 -10.63 -9.58 8.67
C PHE A 250 -10.06 -10.20 9.94
N ASP A 251 -10.82 -11.00 10.68
CA ASP A 251 -10.34 -11.62 11.92
C ASP A 251 -9.35 -12.72 11.60
N GLU A 252 -9.64 -13.55 10.58
CA GLU A 252 -8.64 -14.49 10.03
C GLU A 252 -7.40 -13.74 9.51
N ALA A 253 -7.59 -12.69 8.71
CA ALA A 253 -6.48 -11.95 8.12
C ALA A 253 -5.56 -11.33 9.19
N MET A 254 -6.11 -10.75 10.26
CA MET A 254 -5.34 -10.21 11.39
C MET A 254 -4.60 -11.30 12.17
N SER A 255 -5.26 -12.44 12.42
CA SER A 255 -4.63 -13.59 13.08
C SER A 255 -3.42 -14.09 12.28
N ARG A 256 -3.58 -14.23 10.95
CA ARG A 256 -2.49 -14.67 10.07
C ARG A 256 -1.34 -13.65 9.97
N ALA A 257 -1.65 -12.35 9.95
CA ALA A 257 -0.63 -11.29 9.93
C ALA A 257 0.21 -11.22 11.22
N SER A 258 -0.25 -11.83 12.32
CA SER A 258 0.50 -11.89 13.58
C SER A 258 1.43 -13.09 13.71
N MET A 259 1.32 -14.09 12.83
CA MET A 259 1.92 -15.43 12.97
C MET A 259 3.45 -15.42 13.11
N TYR A 260 4.16 -14.50 12.46
CA TYR A 260 5.62 -14.44 12.43
C TYR A 260 6.22 -13.23 13.15
N LYS A 261 5.42 -12.41 13.83
CA LYS A 261 5.88 -11.16 14.45
C LYS A 261 7.06 -11.31 15.41
N ASP A 262 7.11 -12.40 16.19
CA ASP A 262 8.20 -12.63 17.13
C ASP A 262 9.50 -12.98 16.39
N PHE A 263 9.43 -13.78 15.33
CA PHE A 263 10.58 -14.10 14.48
C PHE A 263 11.09 -12.86 13.72
N GLU A 264 10.20 -12.05 13.18
CA GLU A 264 10.52 -10.81 12.48
C GLU A 264 11.23 -9.82 13.40
N ARG A 265 10.72 -9.66 14.64
CA ARG A 265 11.33 -8.80 15.65
C ARG A 265 12.75 -9.28 16.00
N HIS A 266 12.93 -10.58 16.24
CA HIS A 266 14.24 -11.14 16.56
C HIS A 266 15.24 -10.94 15.42
N ALA A 267 14.87 -11.24 14.19
CA ALA A 267 15.72 -11.03 13.01
C ALA A 267 16.11 -9.56 12.81
N TYR A 268 15.20 -8.62 13.09
CA TYR A 268 15.50 -7.19 13.04
C TYR A 268 16.49 -6.74 14.12
N GLU A 269 16.33 -7.22 15.35
CA GLU A 269 17.23 -6.92 16.47
C GLU A 269 18.63 -7.47 16.24
N GLU A 270 18.78 -8.69 15.69
CA GLU A 270 20.07 -9.28 15.32
C GLU A 270 20.80 -8.43 14.29
N GLN A 271 20.13 -7.99 13.25
CA GLN A 271 20.72 -7.12 12.22
C GLN A 271 21.17 -5.77 12.79
N CYS A 272 20.36 -5.14 13.64
CA CYS A 272 20.74 -3.91 14.30
C CYS A 272 21.99 -4.06 15.17
N ASN A 273 22.14 -5.20 15.85
CA ASN A 273 23.31 -5.50 16.67
C ASN A 273 24.56 -5.77 15.83
N LEU A 274 24.43 -6.40 14.65
CA LEU A 274 25.55 -6.62 13.73
C LEU A 274 26.07 -5.30 13.14
N MET A 275 25.18 -4.40 12.75
CA MET A 275 25.56 -3.06 12.25
C MET A 275 26.33 -2.26 13.30
N LYS A 276 25.88 -2.25 14.56
CA LYS A 276 26.60 -1.56 15.66
C LYS A 276 27.97 -2.15 15.96
N LYS A 277 28.24 -3.41 15.65
CA LYS A 277 29.55 -4.05 15.81
C LYS A 277 30.50 -3.78 14.65
N GLY A 278 29.98 -3.52 13.46
CA GLY A 278 30.77 -3.17 12.27
C GLY A 278 31.26 -1.73 12.22
N GLU A 279 30.72 -0.83 13.07
CA GLU A 279 31.12 0.57 13.20
C GLU A 279 32.24 0.78 14.23
N LYS A 280 32.78 -0.27 14.87
CA LYS A 280 33.94 -0.28 15.76
C LYS A 280 35.15 -0.89 15.07
#